data_6a5ce44128ea4af03b29ef500905b063
#
_entry.id   6a5ce44128ea4af03b29ef500905b063
#
_cell.length_a   1.000
_cell.length_b   1.000
_cell.length_c   1.000
_cell.angle_alpha   90.00
_cell.angle_beta   90.00
_cell.angle_gamma   90.00
#
_symmetry.space_group_name_H-M   'P 1'
#
loop_
_entity.id
_entity.type
_entity.pdbx_description
1 polymer ?
#
loop_
_entity_poly.entity_id
_entity_poly.type
_entity_poly.pdbx_seq_one_letter_code
_entity_poly.pdbx_strand_id
1 'polypeptide(L)'
;MSSWLRNNKFIILLALLISPSSSYLYAQREFRVLQSLEGDAYAVLPDDYMVPGEFVVGRLMYPSYGGMFGGGGNWQMGGTNWAVDYPLGDRTYARLLRRLTTVDVRSVEQPVNLDDGDDIFNWPFLIVGMPGSWDLTDSQAVKLREYLLRGGFLLADSFFGTSEWSGFVSGLRRVFPGRAIIDLPDEHPVFNIIYDLSDRKQISNMRSLSGRGVPYRADGYDPQWKAILDDNGRVMVAISFNNDMGDSWQHQDNPLYPQQDAALGIQMGVNYAIYSLTH
;
A
#
# COMPACT_ATOMS: atom_id res chain seq x y z
N MET A 1 -34.43 21.79 47.60
CA MET A 1 -34.18 21.67 46.12
C MET A 1 -32.69 21.85 45.87
N SER A 2 -31.81 20.87 46.09
CA SER A 2 -30.42 21.18 45.80
C SER A 2 -29.39 20.03 45.79
N SER A 3 -29.56 18.97 46.54
CA SER A 3 -28.50 17.90 46.55
C SER A 3 -28.57 16.94 45.36
N TRP A 4 -29.77 16.63 44.88
CA TRP A 4 -29.98 15.70 43.77
C TRP A 4 -29.50 16.24 42.42
N LEU A 5 -29.69 17.55 42.15
CA LEU A 5 -29.24 18.19 40.90
C LEU A 5 -27.71 18.37 40.81
N ARG A 6 -27.03 18.44 41.97
CA ARG A 6 -25.56 18.58 41.99
C ARG A 6 -24.87 17.29 41.69
N ASN A 7 -25.40 16.15 42.15
CA ASN A 7 -24.85 14.83 41.89
C ASN A 7 -25.11 14.37 40.44
N ASN A 8 -26.26 14.74 39.85
CA ASN A 8 -26.56 14.38 38.47
C ASN A 8 -25.76 15.18 37.45
N LYS A 9 -25.32 16.43 37.76
CA LYS A 9 -24.43 17.18 36.89
C LYS A 9 -23.03 16.55 36.79
N PHE A 10 -22.53 15.95 37.88
CA PHE A 10 -21.26 15.20 37.87
C PHE A 10 -21.34 13.88 37.06
N ILE A 11 -22.45 13.16 37.16
CA ILE A 11 -22.69 11.94 36.41
C ILE A 11 -22.84 12.23 34.91
N ILE A 12 -23.52 13.32 34.55
CA ILE A 12 -23.66 13.77 33.14
C ILE A 12 -22.31 14.25 32.57
N LEU A 13 -21.49 14.94 33.38
CA LEU A 13 -20.16 15.38 32.96
C LEU A 13 -19.19 14.18 32.78
N LEU A 14 -19.29 13.16 33.66
CA LEU A 14 -18.50 11.95 33.54
C LEU A 14 -18.93 11.11 32.33
N ALA A 15 -20.23 11.02 32.04
CA ALA A 15 -20.75 10.31 30.87
C ALA A 15 -20.36 11.03 29.54
N LEU A 16 -20.23 12.37 29.53
CA LEU A 16 -19.78 13.14 28.37
C LEU A 16 -18.25 13.04 28.15
N LEU A 17 -17.46 12.70 29.18
CA LEU A 17 -16.01 12.51 29.06
C LEU A 17 -15.61 11.07 28.65
N ILE A 18 -16.52 10.10 28.76
CA ILE A 18 -16.28 8.69 28.40
C ILE A 18 -16.74 8.39 26.96
N SER A 19 -17.59 9.24 26.35
CA SER A 19 -18.22 8.94 25.05
C SER A 19 -17.39 9.22 23.78
N PRO A 20 -16.27 9.98 23.75
CA PRO A 20 -15.50 10.12 22.51
C PRO A 20 -14.51 9.00 22.26
N SER A 21 -14.05 8.28 23.30
CA SER A 21 -13.01 7.26 23.13
C SER A 21 -13.53 5.90 22.63
N SER A 22 -14.79 5.59 22.86
CA SER A 22 -15.37 4.33 22.38
C SER A 22 -15.84 4.38 20.92
N SER A 23 -16.10 5.57 20.37
CA SER A 23 -16.50 5.70 18.96
C SER A 23 -15.34 5.55 17.98
N TYR A 24 -14.13 5.88 18.38
CA TYR A 24 -12.94 5.73 17.53
C TYR A 24 -12.47 4.27 17.39
N LEU A 25 -12.77 3.41 18.37
CA LEU A 25 -12.37 1.98 18.34
C LEU A 25 -13.19 1.12 17.38
N TYR A 26 -14.35 1.60 16.90
CA TYR A 26 -15.21 0.85 15.97
C TYR A 26 -15.01 1.24 14.48
N ALA A 27 -14.20 2.23 14.17
CA ALA A 27 -14.01 2.70 12.81
C ALA A 27 -13.00 1.86 12.01
N GLN A 28 -12.01 1.26 12.68
CA GLN A 28 -10.99 0.44 12.04
C GLN A 28 -11.45 -1.01 11.97
N ARG A 29 -11.32 -1.62 10.79
CA ARG A 29 -11.51 -3.08 10.64
C ARG A 29 -10.46 -3.84 11.42
N GLU A 30 -10.88 -4.92 12.05
CA GLU A 30 -9.96 -5.84 12.72
C GLU A 30 -8.95 -6.42 11.72
N PHE A 31 -7.75 -6.69 12.22
CA PHE A 31 -6.72 -7.39 11.44
C PHE A 31 -7.22 -8.78 11.01
N ARG A 32 -7.01 -9.10 9.74
CA ARG A 32 -7.39 -10.38 9.13
C ARG A 32 -6.23 -10.96 8.34
N VAL A 33 -6.01 -12.25 8.47
CA VAL A 33 -5.13 -12.99 7.57
C VAL A 33 -5.97 -13.52 6.42
N LEU A 34 -5.63 -13.13 5.20
CA LEU A 34 -6.28 -13.59 3.98
C LEU A 34 -5.31 -14.47 3.18
N GLN A 35 -5.82 -15.17 2.17
CA GLN A 35 -5.01 -16.07 1.37
C GLN A 35 -4.01 -15.28 0.50
N SER A 36 -2.74 -15.66 0.56
CA SER A 36 -1.71 -15.19 -0.37
C SER A 36 -1.94 -15.74 -1.78
N LEU A 37 -1.50 -15.02 -2.80
CA LEU A 37 -1.46 -15.53 -4.17
C LEU A 37 -0.33 -16.56 -4.35
N GLU A 38 0.77 -16.40 -3.64
CA GLU A 38 2.02 -17.15 -3.84
C GLU A 38 2.21 -18.30 -2.82
N GLY A 39 1.22 -18.54 -1.97
CA GLY A 39 1.28 -19.61 -0.98
C GLY A 39 2.10 -19.27 0.27
N ASP A 40 2.42 -18.01 0.50
CA ASP A 40 3.14 -17.51 1.69
C ASP A 40 2.32 -17.57 2.98
N ALA A 41 1.42 -18.57 3.09
CA ALA A 41 0.63 -18.84 4.27
C ALA A 41 1.48 -19.04 5.56
N TYR A 42 2.79 -19.04 5.43
CA TYR A 42 3.76 -19.24 6.51
C TYR A 42 4.41 -17.95 7.03
N ALA A 43 3.97 -16.78 6.61
CA ALA A 43 4.42 -15.55 7.23
C ALA A 43 3.97 -15.53 8.70
N VAL A 44 4.91 -15.84 9.59
CA VAL A 44 4.64 -15.94 11.03
C VAL A 44 4.12 -14.61 11.54
N LEU A 45 3.02 -14.65 12.30
CA LEU A 45 2.53 -13.46 12.99
C LEU A 45 3.52 -13.09 14.10
N PRO A 46 3.99 -11.84 14.16
CA PRO A 46 4.78 -11.37 15.28
C PRO A 46 3.94 -11.31 16.56
N ASP A 47 4.58 -11.44 17.73
CA ASP A 47 3.88 -11.47 19.02
C ASP A 47 3.08 -10.19 19.29
N ASP A 48 3.51 -9.06 18.70
CA ASP A 48 2.90 -7.74 18.85
C ASP A 48 1.90 -7.38 17.74
N TYR A 49 1.40 -8.35 16.98
CA TYR A 49 0.53 -8.09 15.81
C TYR A 49 -0.77 -7.34 16.14
N MET A 50 -1.22 -7.39 17.40
CA MET A 50 -2.41 -6.67 17.88
C MET A 50 -2.09 -5.30 18.45
N VAL A 51 -0.80 -4.94 18.58
CA VAL A 51 -0.40 -3.63 19.07
C VAL A 51 -0.61 -2.58 17.97
N PRO A 52 -1.41 -1.53 18.21
CA PRO A 52 -1.57 -0.45 17.25
C PRO A 52 -0.25 0.26 16.96
N GLY A 53 -0.13 0.88 15.79
CA GLY A 53 0.96 1.78 15.42
C GLY A 53 0.39 3.02 14.75
N GLU A 54 1.15 4.12 14.76
CA GLU A 54 0.77 5.37 14.09
C GLU A 54 0.78 5.21 12.56
N PHE A 55 1.65 4.36 12.05
CA PHE A 55 1.75 4.04 10.63
C PHE A 55 1.43 2.56 10.39
N VAL A 56 0.63 2.28 9.37
CA VAL A 56 0.26 0.93 8.96
C VAL A 56 0.45 0.78 7.45
N VAL A 57 1.10 -0.29 7.05
CA VAL A 57 1.16 -0.68 5.64
C VAL A 57 -0.19 -1.26 5.23
N GLY A 58 -0.99 -0.51 4.49
CA GLY A 58 -2.26 -0.99 3.95
C GLY A 58 -2.06 -1.70 2.62
N ARG A 59 -2.70 -2.86 2.44
CA ARG A 59 -2.76 -3.59 1.17
C ARG A 59 -4.14 -3.41 0.54
N LEU A 60 -4.22 -2.68 -0.58
CA LEU A 60 -5.48 -2.44 -1.29
C LEU A 60 -5.98 -3.72 -1.93
N MET A 61 -7.17 -4.16 -1.53
CA MET A 61 -7.91 -5.26 -2.14
C MET A 61 -8.75 -4.73 -3.30
N TYR A 62 -8.77 -5.47 -4.41
CA TYR A 62 -9.56 -5.07 -5.59
C TYR A 62 -10.04 -6.27 -6.39
N PRO A 63 -11.21 -6.19 -7.07
CA PRO A 63 -11.61 -7.16 -8.08
C PRO A 63 -10.70 -7.07 -9.31
N SER A 64 -10.39 -8.20 -9.93
CA SER A 64 -9.55 -8.26 -11.13
C SER A 64 -10.23 -9.03 -12.26
N TYR A 65 -10.00 -8.57 -13.49
CA TYR A 65 -10.35 -9.33 -14.67
C TYR A 65 -9.12 -10.13 -15.13
N GLY A 66 -9.29 -11.41 -15.43
CA GLY A 66 -8.28 -12.27 -16.06
C GLY A 66 -6.93 -12.26 -15.32
N GLY A 67 -6.77 -13.05 -14.32
CA GLY A 67 -5.49 -13.14 -13.59
C GLY A 67 -4.38 -13.77 -14.43
N MET A 68 -3.18 -13.18 -14.43
CA MET A 68 -1.96 -13.77 -14.99
C MET A 68 -1.65 -15.15 -14.39
N PHE A 69 -2.18 -15.44 -13.22
CA PHE A 69 -2.01 -16.68 -12.46
C PHE A 69 -3.29 -17.52 -12.38
N GLY A 70 -4.27 -17.27 -13.26
CA GLY A 70 -5.52 -18.06 -13.30
C GLY A 70 -6.49 -17.74 -12.16
N GLY A 71 -6.37 -16.59 -11.52
CA GLY A 71 -7.12 -16.20 -10.34
C GLY A 71 -8.61 -15.90 -10.60
N GLY A 72 -9.41 -16.92 -10.85
CA GLY A 72 -10.88 -16.88 -10.81
C GLY A 72 -11.43 -17.01 -9.39
N GLY A 73 -10.68 -16.58 -8.35
CA GLY A 73 -11.07 -16.67 -6.94
C GLY A 73 -11.94 -15.50 -6.48
N ASN A 74 -12.49 -15.64 -5.27
CA ASN A 74 -13.15 -14.53 -4.59
C ASN A 74 -12.08 -13.56 -4.08
N TRP A 75 -11.90 -12.43 -4.78
CA TRP A 75 -10.89 -11.42 -4.42
C TRP A 75 -11.02 -10.92 -2.98
N GLN A 76 -12.21 -10.99 -2.37
CA GLN A 76 -12.43 -10.59 -0.98
C GLN A 76 -11.82 -11.57 0.04
N MET A 77 -11.43 -12.76 -0.41
CA MET A 77 -10.80 -13.78 0.44
C MET A 77 -9.30 -13.92 0.22
N GLY A 78 -8.73 -13.15 -0.70
CA GLY A 78 -7.33 -13.26 -1.11
C GLY A 78 -7.11 -14.27 -2.25
N GLY A 79 -5.85 -14.69 -2.45
CA GLY A 79 -5.48 -15.62 -3.51
C GLY A 79 -5.66 -15.08 -4.93
N THR A 80 -5.76 -13.76 -5.09
CA THR A 80 -5.89 -13.05 -6.37
C THR A 80 -4.78 -12.04 -6.54
N ASN A 81 -4.72 -11.33 -7.67
CA ASN A 81 -3.60 -10.46 -8.03
C ASN A 81 -3.21 -9.42 -6.96
N TRP A 82 -4.18 -8.85 -6.22
CA TRP A 82 -3.84 -7.91 -5.15
C TRP A 82 -3.02 -8.54 -4.01
N ALA A 83 -3.10 -9.86 -3.86
CA ALA A 83 -2.42 -10.62 -2.80
C ALA A 83 -1.03 -11.16 -3.25
N VAL A 84 -0.43 -10.59 -4.31
CA VAL A 84 0.98 -10.79 -4.66
C VAL A 84 1.85 -10.19 -3.56
N ASP A 85 2.96 -10.84 -3.20
CA ASP A 85 3.88 -10.44 -2.12
C ASP A 85 3.23 -10.32 -0.73
N TYR A 86 1.91 -10.46 -0.65
CA TYR A 86 1.13 -10.42 0.58
C TYR A 86 1.11 -11.80 1.25
N PRO A 87 1.27 -11.91 2.55
CA PRO A 87 1.55 -10.84 3.51
C PRO A 87 3.06 -10.65 3.79
N LEU A 88 3.93 -11.49 3.23
CA LEU A 88 5.34 -11.57 3.61
C LEU A 88 6.10 -10.28 3.23
N GLY A 89 5.91 -9.78 2.01
CA GLY A 89 6.51 -8.53 1.56
C GLY A 89 6.08 -7.35 2.44
N ASP A 90 4.77 -7.23 2.72
CA ASP A 90 4.22 -6.14 3.56
C ASP A 90 4.75 -6.18 5.00
N ARG A 91 4.80 -7.37 5.63
CA ARG A 91 5.36 -7.54 6.99
C ARG A 91 6.84 -7.24 7.05
N THR A 92 7.56 -7.69 6.02
CA THR A 92 8.98 -7.38 5.91
C THR A 92 9.19 -5.87 5.77
N TYR A 93 8.40 -5.22 4.93
CA TYR A 93 8.45 -3.77 4.76
C TYR A 93 8.12 -3.03 6.07
N ALA A 94 7.06 -3.41 6.77
CA ALA A 94 6.73 -2.83 8.08
C ALA A 94 7.89 -3.01 9.10
N ARG A 95 8.48 -4.21 9.15
CA ARG A 95 9.65 -4.49 10.02
C ARG A 95 10.86 -3.63 9.65
N LEU A 96 11.10 -3.42 8.35
CA LEU A 96 12.20 -2.58 7.88
C LEU A 96 11.97 -1.10 8.23
N LEU A 97 10.76 -0.58 8.08
CA LEU A 97 10.42 0.78 8.51
C LEU A 97 10.66 0.97 10.01
N ARG A 98 10.26 0.01 10.85
CA ARG A 98 10.55 0.04 12.31
C ARG A 98 12.03 0.07 12.63
N ARG A 99 12.88 -0.53 11.80
CA ARG A 99 14.34 -0.60 12.02
C ARG A 99 15.10 0.61 11.47
N LEU A 100 14.61 1.19 10.39
CA LEU A 100 15.30 2.23 9.61
C LEU A 100 14.79 3.63 9.91
N THR A 101 13.68 3.75 10.62
CA THR A 101 13.05 5.03 10.96
C THR A 101 12.68 5.08 12.44
N THR A 102 12.24 6.26 12.90
CA THR A 102 11.67 6.46 14.25
C THR A 102 10.14 6.43 14.23
N VAL A 103 9.52 6.10 13.10
CA VAL A 103 8.06 6.00 12.96
C VAL A 103 7.55 4.81 13.75
N ASP A 104 6.49 5.00 14.52
CA ASP A 104 5.78 3.91 15.20
C ASP A 104 4.91 3.15 14.20
N VAL A 105 5.48 2.07 13.65
CA VAL A 105 4.87 1.25 12.61
C VAL A 105 4.26 -0.01 13.22
N ARG A 106 2.98 -0.30 12.91
CA ARG A 106 2.37 -1.58 13.26
C ARG A 106 3.15 -2.74 12.60
N SER A 107 3.35 -3.83 13.32
CA SER A 107 4.18 -4.96 12.88
C SER A 107 3.57 -5.79 11.74
N VAL A 108 2.29 -5.60 11.45
CA VAL A 108 1.56 -6.32 10.40
C VAL A 108 0.82 -5.35 9.48
N GLU A 109 0.64 -5.79 8.28
CA GLU A 109 -0.14 -5.14 7.23
C GLU A 109 -1.64 -5.02 7.57
N GLN A 110 -2.39 -4.27 6.78
CA GLN A 110 -3.85 -4.21 6.83
C GLN A 110 -4.45 -4.43 5.44
N PRO A 111 -5.15 -5.54 5.18
CA PRO A 111 -5.97 -5.65 3.98
C PRO A 111 -7.12 -4.65 4.00
N VAL A 112 -7.21 -3.79 2.97
CA VAL A 112 -8.17 -2.69 2.89
C VAL A 112 -9.09 -2.91 1.71
N ASN A 113 -10.39 -3.07 1.97
CA ASN A 113 -11.43 -3.23 0.96
C ASN A 113 -12.22 -1.92 0.81
N LEU A 114 -12.30 -1.41 -0.41
CA LEU A 114 -13.03 -0.17 -0.73
C LEU A 114 -14.54 -0.24 -0.44
N ASP A 115 -15.10 -1.45 -0.33
CA ASP A 115 -16.51 -1.68 -0.01
C ASP A 115 -16.79 -1.72 1.50
N ASP A 116 -15.76 -1.64 2.35
CA ASP A 116 -15.89 -1.66 3.82
C ASP A 116 -16.21 -0.28 4.42
N GLY A 117 -17.03 0.52 3.74
CA GLY A 117 -17.47 1.84 4.20
C GLY A 117 -16.34 2.86 4.26
N ASP A 118 -16.11 3.46 5.42
CA ASP A 118 -15.11 4.50 5.62
C ASP A 118 -13.78 3.96 6.20
N ASP A 119 -13.63 2.64 6.28
CA ASP A 119 -12.42 2.01 6.85
C ASP A 119 -11.13 2.47 6.16
N ILE A 120 -11.14 2.67 4.84
CA ILE A 120 -9.97 3.13 4.07
C ILE A 120 -9.35 4.44 4.65
N PHE A 121 -10.14 5.32 5.22
CA PHE A 121 -9.65 6.60 5.75
C PHE A 121 -8.84 6.47 7.04
N ASN A 122 -8.81 5.28 7.64
CA ASN A 122 -7.95 4.99 8.80
C ASN A 122 -6.51 4.63 8.40
N TRP A 123 -6.24 4.43 7.10
CA TRP A 123 -4.99 3.87 6.61
C TRP A 123 -4.31 4.86 5.65
N PRO A 124 -3.35 5.68 6.11
CA PRO A 124 -2.81 6.77 5.30
C PRO A 124 -1.94 6.33 4.12
N PHE A 125 -1.44 5.10 4.15
CA PHE A 125 -0.54 4.55 3.14
C PHE A 125 -1.05 3.20 2.63
N LEU A 126 -1.28 3.10 1.31
CA LEU A 126 -1.73 1.88 0.66
C LEU A 126 -0.75 1.42 -0.41
N ILE A 127 -0.60 0.11 -0.53
CA ILE A 127 0.09 -0.55 -1.63
C ILE A 127 -0.96 -1.27 -2.49
N VAL A 128 -0.90 -1.11 -3.80
CA VAL A 128 -1.62 -1.93 -4.76
C VAL A 128 -0.62 -2.72 -5.60
N GLY A 129 -0.56 -4.03 -5.37
CA GLY A 129 0.25 -4.96 -6.17
C GLY A 129 -0.49 -5.40 -7.42
N MET A 130 0.22 -5.59 -8.54
CA MET A 130 -0.29 -6.06 -9.83
C MET A 130 -1.55 -5.30 -10.35
N PRO A 131 -1.62 -3.97 -10.30
CA PRO A 131 -2.81 -3.22 -10.67
C PRO A 131 -3.11 -3.24 -12.18
N GLY A 132 -2.27 -3.88 -12.98
CA GLY A 132 -2.46 -4.04 -14.42
C GLY A 132 -3.73 -4.80 -14.81
N SER A 133 -4.34 -5.51 -13.85
CA SER A 133 -5.58 -6.26 -14.07
C SER A 133 -6.74 -5.83 -13.17
N TRP A 134 -6.61 -4.74 -12.43
CA TRP A 134 -7.68 -4.30 -11.54
C TRP A 134 -8.95 -3.89 -12.29
N ASP A 135 -10.11 -4.21 -11.71
CA ASP A 135 -11.42 -3.90 -12.27
C ASP A 135 -12.30 -3.22 -11.21
N LEU A 136 -11.90 -2.00 -10.85
CA LEU A 136 -12.62 -1.22 -9.86
C LEU A 136 -14.04 -0.91 -10.36
N THR A 137 -15.03 -1.08 -9.50
CA THR A 137 -16.37 -0.55 -9.75
C THR A 137 -16.36 0.98 -9.68
N ASP A 138 -17.40 1.62 -10.19
CA ASP A 138 -17.52 3.08 -10.15
C ASP A 138 -17.55 3.59 -8.69
N SER A 139 -18.22 2.87 -7.78
CA SER A 139 -18.25 3.20 -6.35
C SER A 139 -16.87 3.08 -5.70
N GLN A 140 -16.13 2.03 -6.02
CA GLN A 140 -14.75 1.84 -5.54
C GLN A 140 -13.81 2.92 -6.07
N ALA A 141 -13.94 3.29 -7.35
CA ALA A 141 -13.15 4.36 -7.95
C ALA A 141 -13.44 5.73 -7.30
N VAL A 142 -14.71 6.03 -7.00
CA VAL A 142 -15.10 7.25 -6.26
C VAL A 142 -14.51 7.24 -4.86
N LYS A 143 -14.59 6.12 -4.13
CA LYS A 143 -14.06 5.98 -2.77
C LYS A 143 -12.54 6.15 -2.75
N LEU A 144 -11.82 5.53 -3.68
CA LEU A 144 -10.36 5.66 -3.79
C LEU A 144 -9.95 7.10 -4.15
N ARG A 145 -10.69 7.76 -5.04
CA ARG A 145 -10.47 9.20 -5.36
C ARG A 145 -10.60 10.06 -4.11
N GLU A 146 -11.69 9.87 -3.34
CA GLU A 146 -11.94 10.63 -2.12
C GLU A 146 -10.81 10.44 -1.11
N TYR A 147 -10.36 9.20 -0.91
CA TYR A 147 -9.23 8.87 -0.05
C TYR A 147 -7.96 9.63 -0.46
N LEU A 148 -7.60 9.59 -1.73
CA LEU A 148 -6.40 10.24 -2.25
C LEU A 148 -6.46 11.77 -2.15
N LEU A 149 -7.63 12.37 -2.40
CA LEU A 149 -7.84 13.80 -2.28
C LEU A 149 -7.84 14.29 -0.82
N ARG A 150 -8.16 13.42 0.14
CA ARG A 150 -8.11 13.73 1.58
C ARG A 150 -6.73 13.54 2.23
N GLY A 151 -5.70 13.27 1.46
CA GLY A 151 -4.34 13.10 1.98
C GLY A 151 -3.79 11.69 1.93
N GLY A 152 -4.59 10.70 1.51
CA GLY A 152 -4.13 9.34 1.33
C GLY A 152 -3.01 9.21 0.28
N PHE A 153 -2.19 8.18 0.41
CA PHE A 153 -1.10 7.86 -0.51
C PHE A 153 -1.27 6.43 -1.03
N LEU A 154 -1.10 6.24 -2.34
CA LEU A 154 -1.16 4.94 -3.00
C LEU A 154 0.15 4.66 -3.73
N LEU A 155 0.81 3.54 -3.40
CA LEU A 155 1.93 2.99 -4.18
C LEU A 155 1.39 1.90 -5.11
N ALA A 156 1.52 2.10 -6.43
CA ALA A 156 1.23 1.10 -7.45
C ALA A 156 2.51 0.40 -7.88
N ASP A 157 2.55 -0.93 -7.71
CA ASP A 157 3.76 -1.73 -7.85
C ASP A 157 3.51 -3.10 -8.50
N SER A 158 4.58 -3.82 -8.83
CA SER A 158 4.58 -5.19 -9.36
C SER A 158 3.82 -5.35 -10.68
N PHE A 159 3.92 -4.40 -11.62
CA PHE A 159 3.29 -4.52 -12.93
C PHE A 159 4.20 -4.07 -14.07
N PHE A 160 4.12 -4.78 -15.22
CA PHE A 160 5.14 -4.73 -16.26
C PHE A 160 4.54 -4.75 -17.67
N GLY A 161 5.18 -3.99 -18.55
CA GLY A 161 4.92 -4.02 -19.98
C GLY A 161 3.63 -3.31 -20.41
N THR A 162 3.49 -3.17 -21.72
CA THR A 162 2.45 -2.33 -22.33
C THR A 162 1.02 -2.81 -22.02
N SER A 163 0.82 -4.11 -21.90
CA SER A 163 -0.50 -4.69 -21.60
C SER A 163 -0.97 -4.33 -20.18
N GLU A 164 -0.12 -4.58 -19.16
CA GLU A 164 -0.45 -4.27 -17.76
C GLU A 164 -0.54 -2.75 -17.55
N TRP A 165 0.28 -1.95 -18.23
CA TRP A 165 0.15 -0.50 -18.24
C TRP A 165 -1.22 -0.03 -18.75
N SER A 166 -1.67 -0.60 -19.87
CA SER A 166 -2.99 -0.26 -20.43
C SER A 166 -4.13 -0.57 -19.45
N GLY A 167 -4.08 -1.73 -18.80
CA GLY A 167 -5.06 -2.12 -17.79
C GLY A 167 -5.03 -1.20 -16.56
N PHE A 168 -3.84 -0.90 -16.05
CA PHE A 168 -3.66 0.05 -14.94
C PHE A 168 -4.24 1.43 -15.26
N VAL A 169 -3.89 1.99 -16.41
CA VAL A 169 -4.37 3.33 -16.84
C VAL A 169 -5.88 3.33 -17.03
N SER A 170 -6.45 2.23 -17.55
CA SER A 170 -7.91 2.11 -17.70
C SER A 170 -8.65 2.23 -16.37
N GLY A 171 -8.20 1.52 -15.34
CA GLY A 171 -8.78 1.63 -13.99
C GLY A 171 -8.49 3.00 -13.35
N LEU A 172 -7.27 3.52 -13.52
CA LEU A 172 -6.88 4.81 -12.96
C LEU A 172 -7.69 5.99 -13.54
N ARG A 173 -8.09 5.91 -14.81
CA ARG A 173 -8.99 6.90 -15.43
C ARG A 173 -10.39 6.92 -14.82
N ARG A 174 -10.87 5.81 -14.22
CA ARG A 174 -12.10 5.82 -13.42
C ARG A 174 -11.90 6.58 -12.11
N VAL A 175 -10.71 6.43 -11.50
CA VAL A 175 -10.36 7.19 -10.29
C VAL A 175 -10.17 8.66 -10.62
N PHE A 176 -9.37 8.99 -11.61
CA PHE A 176 -9.04 10.38 -12.02
C PHE A 176 -9.21 10.58 -13.54
N PRO A 177 -10.42 10.88 -14.02
CA PRO A 177 -10.67 11.02 -15.46
C PRO A 177 -9.86 12.11 -16.16
N GLY A 178 -9.47 13.15 -15.45
CA GLY A 178 -8.82 14.33 -16.02
C GLY A 178 -7.40 14.64 -15.51
N ARG A 179 -6.84 13.81 -14.59
CA ARG A 179 -5.49 14.06 -14.09
C ARG A 179 -4.43 13.36 -14.95
N ALA A 180 -3.34 14.10 -15.23
CA ALA A 180 -2.20 13.55 -15.94
C ALA A 180 -1.39 12.59 -15.06
N ILE A 181 -0.89 11.53 -15.65
CA ILE A 181 0.22 10.75 -15.12
C ILE A 181 1.49 11.42 -15.62
N ILE A 182 2.38 11.80 -14.72
CA ILE A 182 3.62 12.49 -15.06
C ILE A 182 4.83 11.65 -14.69
N ASP A 183 5.93 11.82 -15.40
CA ASP A 183 7.24 11.33 -14.97
C ASP A 183 7.74 12.19 -13.81
N LEU A 184 8.20 11.56 -12.74
CA LEU A 184 8.81 12.29 -11.63
C LEU A 184 10.28 12.60 -11.97
N PRO A 185 10.70 13.87 -11.92
CA PRO A 185 12.10 14.22 -12.11
C PRO A 185 12.99 13.67 -10.98
N ASP A 186 14.27 13.46 -11.27
CA ASP A 186 15.21 12.86 -10.30
C ASP A 186 15.37 13.71 -9.04
N GLU A 187 15.19 15.01 -9.15
CA GLU A 187 15.25 15.97 -8.06
C GLU A 187 13.98 16.01 -7.21
N HIS A 188 12.93 15.25 -7.58
CA HIS A 188 11.68 15.28 -6.82
C HIS A 188 11.92 14.85 -5.36
N PRO A 189 11.33 15.56 -4.35
CA PRO A 189 11.56 15.27 -2.94
C PRO A 189 11.36 13.81 -2.54
N VAL A 190 10.43 13.10 -3.16
CA VAL A 190 10.17 11.69 -2.89
C VAL A 190 11.41 10.79 -3.09
N PHE A 191 12.35 11.20 -3.94
CA PHE A 191 13.59 10.45 -4.19
C PHE A 191 14.78 10.90 -3.35
N ASN A 192 14.60 11.96 -2.55
CA ASN A 192 15.70 12.59 -1.83
C ASN A 192 15.39 12.88 -0.36
N ILE A 193 14.20 12.49 0.14
CA ILE A 193 13.73 12.89 1.47
C ILE A 193 14.55 12.26 2.63
N ILE A 194 14.99 11.00 2.47
CA ILE A 194 15.87 10.28 3.41
C ILE A 194 17.10 9.75 2.69
N TYR A 195 16.88 8.99 1.60
CA TYR A 195 17.94 8.44 0.77
C TYR A 195 17.98 9.19 -0.54
N ASP A 196 19.18 9.52 -1.03
CA ASP A 196 19.39 10.01 -2.39
C ASP A 196 19.30 8.85 -3.37
N LEU A 197 18.25 8.85 -4.17
CA LEU A 197 17.91 7.81 -5.14
C LEU A 197 17.80 8.39 -6.55
N SER A 198 18.62 9.40 -6.88
CA SER A 198 18.66 10.00 -8.21
C SER A 198 19.12 9.03 -9.29
N ASP A 199 20.01 8.06 -8.98
CA ASP A 199 20.44 6.97 -9.88
C ASP A 199 19.69 5.67 -9.59
N ARG A 200 18.41 5.62 -9.98
CA ARG A 200 17.54 4.46 -9.78
C ARG A 200 17.64 3.49 -10.95
N LYS A 201 17.79 2.20 -10.64
CA LYS A 201 17.76 1.10 -11.62
C LYS A 201 16.45 0.32 -11.50
N GLN A 202 16.24 -0.62 -12.41
CA GLN A 202 15.12 -1.54 -12.34
C GLN A 202 15.22 -2.43 -11.10
N ILE A 203 14.12 -2.55 -10.36
CA ILE A 203 13.99 -3.52 -9.26
C ILE A 203 13.42 -4.81 -9.86
N SER A 204 14.15 -5.91 -9.69
CA SER A 204 13.88 -7.18 -10.35
C SER A 204 12.61 -7.87 -9.86
N ASN A 205 11.87 -8.46 -10.81
CA ASN A 205 10.88 -9.49 -10.49
C ASN A 205 11.58 -10.85 -10.28
N MET A 206 11.45 -11.44 -9.10
CA MET A 206 12.13 -12.68 -8.71
C MET A 206 11.78 -13.87 -9.61
N ARG A 207 10.51 -14.00 -9.99
CA ARG A 207 10.07 -15.10 -10.86
C ARG A 207 10.70 -15.02 -12.25
N SER A 208 10.80 -13.82 -12.82
CA SER A 208 11.46 -13.60 -14.11
C SER A 208 12.97 -13.82 -14.02
N LEU A 209 13.57 -13.33 -12.95
CA LEU A 209 14.98 -13.50 -12.69
C LEU A 209 15.35 -15.00 -12.58
N SER A 210 14.62 -15.76 -11.76
CA SER A 210 14.84 -17.20 -11.56
C SER A 210 14.52 -18.04 -12.79
N GLY A 211 13.48 -17.67 -13.54
CA GLY A 211 13.01 -18.46 -14.69
C GLY A 211 13.66 -18.11 -16.01
N ARG A 212 14.03 -16.85 -16.22
CA ARG A 212 14.53 -16.33 -17.51
C ARG A 212 15.86 -15.58 -17.42
N GLY A 213 16.37 -15.34 -16.22
CA GLY A 213 17.60 -14.57 -15.99
C GLY A 213 17.48 -13.08 -16.32
N VAL A 214 16.26 -12.53 -16.39
CA VAL A 214 16.01 -11.11 -16.67
C VAL A 214 15.17 -10.49 -15.54
N PRO A 215 15.37 -9.19 -15.23
CA PRO A 215 14.69 -8.55 -14.09
C PRO A 215 13.20 -8.25 -14.33
N TYR A 216 12.70 -8.38 -15.54
CA TYR A 216 11.38 -7.90 -15.95
C TYR A 216 10.46 -8.98 -16.52
N ARG A 217 9.17 -8.72 -16.50
CA ARG A 217 8.14 -9.50 -17.19
C ARG A 217 7.77 -8.85 -18.53
N ALA A 218 7.25 -9.66 -19.47
CA ALA A 218 6.79 -9.20 -20.79
C ALA A 218 7.81 -8.28 -21.49
N ASP A 219 7.37 -7.13 -21.97
CA ASP A 219 8.16 -6.06 -22.59
C ASP A 219 8.58 -4.94 -21.60
N GLY A 220 8.54 -5.20 -20.29
CA GLY A 220 8.79 -4.23 -19.23
C GLY A 220 10.26 -4.03 -18.86
N TYR A 221 11.13 -3.85 -19.85
CA TYR A 221 12.58 -3.69 -19.66
C TYR A 221 13.03 -2.27 -19.27
N ASP A 222 12.11 -1.27 -19.34
CA ASP A 222 12.40 0.14 -19.07
C ASP A 222 11.68 0.58 -17.79
N PRO A 223 12.39 0.70 -16.64
CA PRO A 223 11.79 1.10 -15.38
C PRO A 223 11.36 2.57 -15.42
N GLN A 224 10.15 2.86 -14.93
CA GLN A 224 9.60 4.21 -14.94
C GLN A 224 9.01 4.56 -13.57
N TRP A 225 9.31 5.77 -13.13
CA TRP A 225 8.86 6.30 -11.84
C TRP A 225 7.93 7.48 -12.12
N LYS A 226 6.63 7.23 -11.99
CA LYS A 226 5.60 8.20 -12.37
C LYS A 226 4.71 8.53 -11.17
N ALA A 227 3.89 9.57 -11.32
CA ALA A 227 2.92 9.95 -10.30
C ALA A 227 1.67 10.58 -10.86
N ILE A 228 0.62 10.59 -10.01
CA ILE A 228 -0.47 11.57 -10.08
C ILE A 228 -0.31 12.50 -8.88
N LEU A 229 -0.32 13.81 -9.16
CA LEU A 229 -0.22 14.86 -8.16
C LEU A 229 -1.59 15.44 -7.82
N ASP A 230 -1.74 15.96 -6.61
CA ASP A 230 -2.85 16.84 -6.26
C ASP A 230 -2.62 18.27 -6.80
N ASP A 231 -3.53 19.20 -6.47
CA ASP A 231 -3.47 20.58 -6.95
C ASP A 231 -2.35 21.39 -6.28
N ASN A 232 -1.73 20.90 -5.22
CA ASN A 232 -0.61 21.50 -4.51
C ASN A 232 0.74 20.87 -4.89
N GLY A 233 0.75 19.89 -5.78
CA GLY A 233 1.96 19.19 -6.21
C GLY A 233 2.36 18.00 -5.31
N ARG A 234 1.52 17.58 -4.34
CA ARG A 234 1.75 16.41 -3.52
C ARG A 234 1.49 15.14 -4.35
N VAL A 235 2.36 14.14 -4.22
CA VAL A 235 2.14 12.81 -4.81
C VAL A 235 0.98 12.12 -4.10
N MET A 236 -0.10 11.88 -4.82
CA MET A 236 -1.22 11.05 -4.38
C MET A 236 -1.04 9.59 -4.75
N VAL A 237 -0.59 9.34 -5.98
CA VAL A 237 -0.30 7.99 -6.49
C VAL A 237 1.15 7.97 -6.96
N ALA A 238 1.98 7.18 -6.29
CA ALA A 238 3.32 6.84 -6.76
C ALA A 238 3.23 5.58 -7.62
N ILE A 239 3.89 5.57 -8.77
CA ILE A 239 3.77 4.50 -9.77
C ILE A 239 5.17 3.97 -10.07
N SER A 240 5.46 2.75 -9.61
CA SER A 240 6.70 2.03 -9.87
C SER A 240 6.51 1.07 -11.06
N PHE A 241 6.34 1.65 -12.25
CA PHE A 241 6.08 0.87 -13.46
C PHE A 241 7.33 0.15 -13.95
N ASN A 242 7.19 -1.12 -14.34
CA ASN A 242 8.29 -2.03 -14.72
C ASN A 242 9.28 -2.29 -13.57
N ASN A 243 8.80 -2.29 -12.34
CA ASN A 243 9.55 -2.59 -11.14
C ASN A 243 8.76 -3.55 -10.25
N ASP A 244 9.47 -4.19 -9.32
CA ASP A 244 8.88 -5.08 -8.32
C ASP A 244 9.44 -4.78 -6.93
N MET A 245 8.88 -3.75 -6.29
CA MET A 245 9.29 -3.37 -4.94
C MET A 245 8.85 -4.43 -3.91
N GLY A 246 7.69 -5.06 -4.14
CA GLY A 246 7.19 -6.15 -3.32
C GLY A 246 8.19 -7.29 -3.22
N ASP A 247 8.71 -7.75 -4.36
CA ASP A 247 9.77 -8.78 -4.42
C ASP A 247 11.05 -8.35 -3.67
N SER A 248 11.42 -7.07 -3.74
CA SER A 248 12.60 -6.56 -3.03
C SER A 248 12.49 -6.64 -1.51
N TRP A 249 11.28 -6.58 -0.97
CA TRP A 249 11.01 -6.75 0.45
C TRP A 249 10.83 -8.23 0.81
N GLN A 250 10.07 -8.98 -0.01
CA GLN A 250 9.79 -10.39 0.21
C GLN A 250 11.06 -11.24 0.14
N HIS A 251 11.94 -10.95 -0.81
CA HIS A 251 13.13 -11.72 -1.11
C HIS A 251 14.45 -11.09 -0.65
N GLN A 252 14.43 -10.09 0.23
CA GLN A 252 15.63 -9.37 0.69
C GLN A 252 16.73 -10.29 1.25
N ASP A 253 16.34 -11.39 1.89
CA ASP A 253 17.24 -12.36 2.51
C ASP A 253 17.51 -13.58 1.59
N ASN A 254 16.94 -13.60 0.38
CA ASN A 254 17.15 -14.69 -0.57
C ASN A 254 18.49 -14.51 -1.32
N PRO A 255 19.43 -15.46 -1.23
CA PRO A 255 20.72 -15.35 -1.90
C PRO A 255 20.66 -15.31 -3.43
N LEU A 256 19.52 -15.68 -4.03
CA LEU A 256 19.27 -15.58 -5.48
C LEU A 256 18.73 -14.23 -5.90
N TYR A 257 18.32 -13.38 -4.95
CA TYR A 257 17.81 -12.04 -5.26
C TYR A 257 18.96 -11.03 -5.18
N PRO A 258 19.10 -10.09 -6.16
CA PRO A 258 20.22 -9.14 -6.15
C PRO A 258 20.14 -8.20 -4.95
N GLN A 259 21.20 -8.14 -4.15
CA GLN A 259 21.26 -7.28 -2.97
C GLN A 259 21.06 -5.79 -3.28
N GLN A 260 21.54 -5.35 -4.46
CA GLN A 260 21.35 -3.96 -4.89
C GLN A 260 19.87 -3.63 -5.16
N ASP A 261 19.10 -4.58 -5.69
CA ASP A 261 17.66 -4.39 -5.96
C ASP A 261 16.88 -4.41 -4.65
N ALA A 262 17.23 -5.32 -3.72
CA ALA A 262 16.67 -5.34 -2.37
C ALA A 262 16.95 -4.00 -1.64
N ALA A 263 18.19 -3.51 -1.69
CA ALA A 263 18.57 -2.24 -1.07
C ALA A 263 17.81 -1.07 -1.67
N LEU A 264 17.68 -0.99 -3.01
CA LEU A 264 16.97 0.07 -3.70
C LEU A 264 15.48 0.07 -3.33
N GLY A 265 14.81 -1.09 -3.38
CA GLY A 265 13.39 -1.18 -3.03
C GLY A 265 13.11 -0.85 -1.56
N ILE A 266 14.02 -1.23 -0.64
CA ILE A 266 13.93 -0.85 0.78
C ILE A 266 14.07 0.67 0.94
N GLN A 267 15.08 1.29 0.35
CA GLN A 267 15.32 2.73 0.43
C GLN A 267 14.17 3.54 -0.20
N MET A 268 13.67 3.10 -1.37
CA MET A 268 12.49 3.69 -2.01
C MET A 268 11.26 3.59 -1.10
N GLY A 269 11.04 2.43 -0.49
CA GLY A 269 9.94 2.23 0.46
C GLY A 269 10.03 3.21 1.64
N VAL A 270 11.22 3.37 2.25
CA VAL A 270 11.43 4.35 3.33
C VAL A 270 11.11 5.77 2.85
N ASN A 271 11.61 6.16 1.68
CA ASN A 271 11.33 7.48 1.12
C ASN A 271 9.83 7.69 0.90
N TYR A 272 9.10 6.73 0.33
CA TYR A 272 7.65 6.83 0.13
C TYR A 272 6.88 6.93 1.45
N ALA A 273 7.24 6.11 2.46
CA ALA A 273 6.59 6.18 3.76
C ALA A 273 6.79 7.55 4.44
N ILE A 274 8.02 8.05 4.47
CA ILE A 274 8.30 9.36 5.08
C ILE A 274 7.67 10.50 4.28
N TYR A 275 7.71 10.43 2.94
CA TYR A 275 7.04 11.42 2.10
C TYR A 275 5.53 11.48 2.39
N SER A 276 4.86 10.32 2.49
CA SER A 276 3.43 10.24 2.77
C SER A 276 3.02 10.81 4.13
N LEU A 277 3.94 10.83 5.11
CA LEU A 277 3.71 11.36 6.44
C LEU A 277 3.99 12.87 6.56
N THR A 278 4.74 13.43 5.61
CA THR A 278 5.24 14.80 5.72
C THR A 278 4.70 15.76 4.67
N HIS A 279 3.98 15.25 3.68
CA HIS A 279 3.38 15.99 2.56
C HIS A 279 1.92 15.60 2.37
#